data_ca6ff935a12bc3fb945b29893c441897
#
_entry.id   ca6ff935a12bc3fb945b29893c441897
#
_cell.length_a   1.000
_cell.length_b   1.000
_cell.length_c   1.000
_cell.angle_alpha   90.00
_cell.angle_beta   90.00
_cell.angle_gamma   90.00
#
_symmetry.space_group_name_H-M   'P 1'
#
loop_
_entity.id
_entity.type
_entity.pdbx_description
1 polymer ?
#
loop_
_entity_poly.entity_id
_entity_poly.type
_entity_poly.pdbx_seq_one_letter_code
_entity_poly.pdbx_strand_id
1 'polypeptide(L)'
;IYSYDRKGNPLIGFPFDNPSKSPIKDINIIDYDNSKRYRIISSHENGEIFFYDKSGNILDGWNPLSMEDGLVQAPIHTRIRGKDYIIMVLKNGRVYVKNRKGEDYNGFPINLDSEISNKLYFKKSSSSSKSIIQILSENGKLFEISLDGKILSSKDQYRNEKDSKFKMIHEASGKNPILV
;
A
#
# COMPACT_ATOMS: atom_id res chain seq x y z
N ILE A 1 -9.03 -3.54 18.05
CA ILE A 1 -8.87 -4.58 17.03
C ILE A 1 -9.14 -5.95 17.66
N TYR A 2 -9.99 -6.76 17.03
CA TYR A 2 -10.35 -8.12 17.47
C TYR A 2 -9.81 -9.13 16.50
N SER A 3 -9.39 -10.30 16.99
CA SER A 3 -9.01 -11.44 16.17
C SER A 3 -9.41 -12.76 16.88
N TYR A 4 -9.95 -13.68 16.11
CA TYR A 4 -10.50 -14.93 16.60
C TYR A 4 -9.92 -16.12 15.85
N ASP A 5 -9.85 -17.28 16.51
CA ASP A 5 -9.58 -18.56 15.86
C ASP A 5 -10.82 -19.07 15.10
N ARG A 6 -10.70 -20.22 14.41
CA ARG A 6 -11.82 -20.83 13.67
C ARG A 6 -12.97 -21.31 14.56
N LYS A 7 -12.76 -21.39 15.86
CA LYS A 7 -13.77 -21.79 16.85
C LYS A 7 -14.44 -20.59 17.52
N GLY A 8 -14.02 -19.37 17.17
CA GLY A 8 -14.52 -18.12 17.76
C GLY A 8 -13.85 -17.71 19.06
N ASN A 9 -12.75 -18.35 19.47
CA ASN A 9 -12.01 -17.92 20.66
C ASN A 9 -11.08 -16.76 20.30
N PRO A 10 -10.96 -15.72 21.15
CA PRO A 10 -9.99 -14.64 20.95
C PRO A 10 -8.56 -15.18 20.86
N LEU A 11 -7.78 -14.69 19.93
CA LEU A 11 -6.35 -14.98 19.87
C LEU A 11 -5.60 -14.28 21.01
N ILE A 12 -4.46 -14.85 21.42
CA ILE A 12 -3.60 -14.27 22.46
C ILE A 12 -3.17 -12.86 22.01
N GLY A 13 -3.34 -11.89 22.91
CA GLY A 13 -3.07 -10.47 22.67
C GLY A 13 -4.27 -9.70 22.11
N PHE A 14 -5.41 -10.36 21.86
CA PHE A 14 -6.65 -9.71 21.39
C PHE A 14 -7.78 -9.81 22.43
N PRO A 15 -8.67 -8.81 22.47
CA PRO A 15 -8.62 -7.56 21.69
C PRO A 15 -7.54 -6.61 22.20
N PHE A 16 -7.06 -5.71 21.34
CA PHE A 16 -6.25 -4.58 21.75
C PHE A 16 -6.80 -3.26 21.20
N ASP A 17 -6.57 -2.18 21.92
CA ASP A 17 -7.02 -0.86 21.53
C ASP A 17 -6.09 -0.25 20.48
N ASN A 18 -6.71 0.45 19.53
CA ASN A 18 -5.97 1.25 18.59
C ASN A 18 -5.80 2.67 19.17
N PRO A 19 -4.58 3.19 19.25
CA PRO A 19 -4.33 4.50 19.86
C PRO A 19 -4.80 5.68 19.00
N SER A 20 -5.08 5.49 17.70
CA SER A 20 -5.61 6.56 16.85
C SER A 20 -7.04 6.95 17.25
N LYS A 21 -7.31 8.26 17.19
CA LYS A 21 -8.67 8.80 17.31
C LYS A 21 -9.40 8.81 15.97
N SER A 22 -8.70 8.58 14.86
CA SER A 22 -9.27 8.52 13.51
C SER A 22 -9.82 7.13 13.21
N PRO A 23 -10.91 7.00 12.46
CA PRO A 23 -11.43 5.72 12.03
C PRO A 23 -10.41 4.89 11.27
N ILE A 24 -10.42 3.59 11.48
CA ILE A 24 -9.64 2.65 10.67
C ILE A 24 -10.28 2.58 9.28
N LYS A 25 -9.49 2.87 8.26
CA LYS A 25 -9.88 2.75 6.86
C LYS A 25 -9.66 1.33 6.33
N ASP A 26 -8.48 0.78 6.59
CA ASP A 26 -8.08 -0.53 6.11
C ASP A 26 -7.28 -1.29 7.18
N ILE A 27 -7.42 -2.61 7.19
CA ILE A 27 -6.56 -3.54 7.95
C ILE A 27 -5.97 -4.54 6.97
N ASN A 28 -4.66 -4.77 7.06
CA ASN A 28 -3.97 -5.80 6.29
C ASN A 28 -3.11 -6.68 7.20
N ILE A 29 -2.89 -7.92 6.78
CA ILE A 29 -2.05 -8.88 7.49
C ILE A 29 -0.89 -9.26 6.59
N ILE A 30 0.33 -9.16 7.12
CA ILE A 30 1.56 -9.48 6.40
C ILE A 30 2.29 -10.61 7.11
N ASP A 31 2.78 -11.58 6.32
CA ASP A 31 3.80 -12.53 6.73
C ASP A 31 5.04 -12.27 5.88
N TYR A 32 6.06 -11.64 6.48
CA TYR A 32 7.25 -11.18 5.74
C TYR A 32 8.05 -12.32 5.07
N ASP A 33 8.09 -13.47 5.70
CA ASP A 33 9.02 -14.56 5.35
C ASP A 33 8.37 -15.96 5.38
N ASN A 34 7.05 -16.02 5.32
CA ASN A 34 6.25 -17.24 5.43
C ASN A 34 6.51 -18.04 6.72
N SER A 35 6.92 -17.36 7.79
CA SER A 35 7.21 -17.97 9.10
C SER A 35 6.01 -18.01 10.03
N LYS A 36 4.84 -17.53 9.57
CA LYS A 36 3.62 -17.33 10.38
C LYS A 36 3.80 -16.32 11.52
N ARG A 37 4.82 -15.49 11.45
CA ARG A 37 5.02 -14.34 12.32
C ARG A 37 4.29 -13.15 11.72
N TYR A 38 2.97 -13.19 11.79
CA TYR A 38 2.10 -12.17 11.20
C TYR A 38 2.35 -10.79 11.79
N ARG A 39 2.18 -9.80 10.94
CA ARG A 39 2.11 -8.38 11.27
C ARG A 39 0.77 -7.84 10.82
N ILE A 40 0.18 -7.00 11.64
CA ILE A 40 -1.10 -6.36 11.35
C ILE A 40 -0.80 -4.90 11.05
N ILE A 41 -1.33 -4.41 9.94
CA ILE A 41 -1.25 -3.00 9.57
C ILE A 41 -2.65 -2.42 9.68
N SER A 42 -2.81 -1.32 10.41
CA SER A 42 -3.99 -0.48 10.30
C SER A 42 -3.63 0.83 9.64
N SER A 43 -4.38 1.24 8.63
CA SER A 43 -4.32 2.57 8.05
C SER A 43 -5.59 3.33 8.38
N HIS A 44 -5.45 4.63 8.65
CA HIS A 44 -6.50 5.50 9.15
C HIS A 44 -6.85 6.57 8.14
N GLU A 45 -8.04 7.15 8.28
CA GLU A 45 -8.53 8.20 7.38
C GLU A 45 -7.65 9.47 7.41
N ASN A 46 -7.04 9.76 8.57
CA ASN A 46 -6.14 10.90 8.76
C ASN A 46 -4.69 10.65 8.31
N GLY A 47 -4.40 9.51 7.66
CA GLY A 47 -3.06 9.16 7.19
C GLY A 47 -2.16 8.49 8.22
N GLU A 48 -2.61 8.24 9.44
CA GLU A 48 -1.86 7.47 10.43
C GLU A 48 -1.81 5.99 10.06
N ILE A 49 -0.65 5.37 10.22
CA ILE A 49 -0.41 3.96 9.95
C ILE A 49 0.28 3.33 11.15
N PHE A 50 -0.30 2.27 11.66
CA PHE A 50 0.29 1.48 12.74
C PHE A 50 0.62 0.09 12.26
N PHE A 51 1.76 -0.42 12.71
CA PHE A 51 2.10 -1.83 12.57
C PHE A 51 2.13 -2.50 13.94
N TYR A 52 1.49 -3.65 14.02
CA TYR A 52 1.46 -4.46 15.23
C TYR A 52 2.07 -5.83 14.96
N ASP A 53 2.67 -6.41 15.96
CA ASP A 53 2.97 -7.83 15.96
C ASP A 53 1.70 -8.67 16.18
N LYS A 54 1.85 -9.98 16.14
CA LYS A 54 0.73 -10.93 16.36
C LYS A 54 0.10 -10.86 17.76
N SER A 55 0.73 -10.17 18.70
CA SER A 55 0.27 -10.00 20.09
C SER A 55 -0.31 -8.60 20.34
N GLY A 56 -0.39 -7.76 19.30
CA GLY A 56 -0.93 -6.40 19.40
C GLY A 56 0.08 -5.34 19.85
N ASN A 57 1.37 -5.68 19.99
CA ASN A 57 2.40 -4.69 20.31
C ASN A 57 2.74 -3.88 19.07
N ILE A 58 2.83 -2.55 19.23
CA ILE A 58 3.21 -1.62 18.16
C ILE A 58 4.70 -1.80 17.85
N LEU A 59 5.03 -1.80 16.55
CA LEU A 59 6.40 -1.95 16.07
C LEU A 59 7.09 -0.60 15.93
N ASP A 60 8.39 -0.56 16.22
CA ASP A 60 9.23 0.61 16.05
C ASP A 60 9.21 1.12 14.59
N GLY A 61 9.22 2.45 14.43
CA GLY A 61 9.15 3.12 13.14
C GLY A 61 7.73 3.26 12.57
N TRP A 62 6.72 2.68 13.25
CA TRP A 62 5.31 2.66 12.83
C TRP A 62 4.34 3.02 13.97
N ASN A 63 4.68 4.00 14.81
CA ASN A 63 4.03 4.25 16.09
C ASN A 63 3.53 5.69 16.32
N PRO A 64 2.57 6.23 15.59
CA PRO A 64 2.25 5.92 14.20
C PRO A 64 3.31 6.43 13.22
N LEU A 65 3.31 5.89 12.01
CA LEU A 65 3.86 6.59 10.87
C LEU A 65 2.75 7.53 10.35
N SER A 66 2.97 8.83 10.43
CA SER A 66 1.98 9.82 9.96
C SER A 66 2.32 10.26 8.55
N MET A 67 1.35 10.12 7.65
CA MET A 67 1.43 10.57 6.27
C MET A 67 0.66 11.88 6.12
N GLU A 68 1.04 12.68 5.13
CA GLU A 68 0.43 13.99 4.88
C GLU A 68 -0.98 13.92 4.26
N ASP A 69 -1.42 12.73 3.80
CA ASP A 69 -2.75 12.50 3.25
C ASP A 69 -3.16 11.01 3.43
N GLY A 70 -4.43 10.71 3.18
CA GLY A 70 -4.96 9.36 3.26
C GLY A 70 -4.45 8.45 2.13
N LEU A 71 -4.27 7.18 2.45
CA LEU A 71 -3.88 6.17 1.45
C LEU A 71 -5.04 5.88 0.49
N VAL A 72 -4.73 5.54 -0.76
CA VAL A 72 -5.75 5.07 -1.73
C VAL A 72 -6.23 3.65 -1.41
N GLN A 73 -5.38 2.84 -0.79
CA GLN A 73 -5.67 1.47 -0.33
C GLN A 73 -4.73 1.07 0.80
N ALA A 74 -4.99 -0.09 1.42
CA ALA A 74 -4.07 -0.69 2.38
C ALA A 74 -2.66 -0.86 1.79
N PRO A 75 -1.59 -0.65 2.59
CA PRO A 75 -0.22 -0.86 2.14
C PRO A 75 0.00 -2.27 1.56
N ILE A 76 0.70 -2.35 0.44
CA ILE A 76 1.07 -3.63 -0.19
C ILE A 76 2.47 -4.03 0.28
N HIS A 77 2.59 -5.25 0.79
CA HIS A 77 3.90 -5.83 1.10
C HIS A 77 4.37 -6.76 -0.02
N THR A 78 5.65 -6.67 -0.33
CA THR A 78 6.35 -7.66 -1.17
C THR A 78 7.75 -7.91 -0.65
N ARG A 79 8.24 -9.13 -0.89
CA ARG A 79 9.62 -9.51 -0.58
C ARG A 79 10.36 -9.91 -1.84
N ILE A 80 11.51 -9.27 -2.10
CA ILE A 80 12.35 -9.52 -3.26
C ILE A 80 13.80 -9.63 -2.80
N ARG A 81 14.44 -10.76 -3.11
CA ARG A 81 15.84 -11.04 -2.74
C ARG A 81 16.16 -10.74 -1.27
N GLY A 82 15.28 -11.19 -0.38
CA GLY A 82 15.44 -11.04 1.06
C GLY A 82 15.11 -9.67 1.64
N LYS A 83 14.83 -8.66 0.83
CA LYS A 83 14.41 -7.32 1.26
C LYS A 83 12.89 -7.18 1.21
N ASP A 84 12.34 -6.50 2.19
CA ASP A 84 10.91 -6.24 2.28
C ASP A 84 10.60 -4.82 1.82
N TYR A 85 9.58 -4.68 1.01
CA TYR A 85 9.09 -3.43 0.45
C TYR A 85 7.64 -3.25 0.85
N ILE A 86 7.32 -2.12 1.46
CA ILE A 86 5.98 -1.74 1.86
C ILE A 86 5.60 -0.54 1.00
N ILE A 87 4.67 -0.76 0.07
CA ILE A 87 4.28 0.18 -0.98
C ILE A 87 3.02 0.90 -0.52
N MET A 88 3.04 2.22 -0.56
CA MET A 88 1.94 3.09 -0.20
C MET A 88 1.77 4.18 -1.24
N VAL A 89 0.52 4.47 -1.60
CA VAL A 89 0.15 5.57 -2.49
C VAL A 89 -0.89 6.42 -1.78
N LEU A 90 -0.63 7.71 -1.70
CA LEU A 90 -1.53 8.68 -1.11
C LEU A 90 -2.47 9.27 -2.16
N LYS A 91 -3.60 9.81 -1.72
CA LYS A 91 -4.59 10.45 -2.60
C LYS A 91 -4.01 11.65 -3.36
N ASN A 92 -3.08 12.41 -2.73
CA ASN A 92 -2.38 13.53 -3.34
C ASN A 92 -1.30 13.14 -4.37
N GLY A 93 -1.17 11.85 -4.69
CA GLY A 93 -0.22 11.36 -5.70
C GLY A 93 1.19 11.07 -5.19
N ARG A 94 1.44 11.16 -3.89
CA ARG A 94 2.73 10.74 -3.35
C ARG A 94 2.83 9.23 -3.21
N VAL A 95 3.95 8.70 -3.67
CA VAL A 95 4.26 7.26 -3.64
C VAL A 95 5.42 7.02 -2.70
N TYR A 96 5.21 6.17 -1.72
CA TYR A 96 6.23 5.76 -0.75
C TYR A 96 6.52 4.28 -0.89
N VAL A 97 7.78 3.93 -0.76
CA VAL A 97 8.20 2.53 -0.59
C VAL A 97 9.15 2.48 0.59
N LYS A 98 8.73 1.78 1.64
CA LYS A 98 9.45 1.72 2.91
C LYS A 98 9.90 0.30 3.24
N ASN A 99 10.94 0.21 4.07
CA ASN A 99 11.41 -1.04 4.64
C ASN A 99 10.62 -1.42 5.92
N ARG A 100 10.99 -2.52 6.58
CA ARG A 100 10.35 -2.98 7.83
C ARG A 100 10.41 -1.98 8.98
N LYS A 101 11.36 -1.04 8.96
CA LYS A 101 11.56 -0.03 10.00
C LYS A 101 10.83 1.29 9.70
N GLY A 102 10.07 1.36 8.61
CA GLY A 102 9.41 2.60 8.19
C GLY A 102 10.33 3.60 7.49
N GLU A 103 11.57 3.23 7.17
CA GLU A 103 12.53 4.07 6.45
C GLU A 103 12.28 3.98 4.94
N ASP A 104 12.39 5.10 4.23
CA ASP A 104 12.20 5.14 2.79
C ASP A 104 13.35 4.45 2.05
N TYR A 105 13.01 3.74 0.98
CA TYR A 105 14.01 3.30 0.02
C TYR A 105 14.49 4.48 -0.83
N ASN A 106 15.75 4.42 -1.26
CA ASN A 106 16.32 5.42 -2.15
C ASN A 106 15.46 5.59 -3.42
N GLY A 107 15.24 6.84 -3.84
CA GLY A 107 14.34 7.19 -4.92
C GLY A 107 12.89 7.44 -4.50
N PHE A 108 12.54 7.24 -3.23
CA PHE A 108 11.23 7.58 -2.67
C PHE A 108 11.35 8.63 -1.55
N PRO A 109 10.29 9.41 -1.30
CA PRO A 109 9.00 9.41 -2.01
C PRO A 109 9.08 10.02 -3.41
N ILE A 110 8.15 9.58 -4.30
CA ILE A 110 7.94 10.18 -5.62
C ILE A 110 6.64 10.98 -5.56
N ASN A 111 6.65 12.21 -6.11
CA ASN A 111 5.45 13.00 -6.30
C ASN A 111 5.00 12.90 -7.77
N LEU A 112 3.75 12.49 -8.01
CA LEU A 112 3.18 12.35 -9.34
C LEU A 112 2.46 13.62 -9.83
N ASP A 113 2.33 14.63 -8.96
CA ASP A 113 1.59 15.87 -9.22
C ASP A 113 0.18 15.63 -9.80
N SER A 114 -0.49 14.62 -9.28
CA SER A 114 -1.80 14.15 -9.74
C SER A 114 -2.58 13.50 -8.62
N GLU A 115 -3.87 13.76 -8.51
CA GLU A 115 -4.74 13.09 -7.57
C GLU A 115 -5.01 11.64 -7.97
N ILE A 116 -5.01 10.75 -6.98
CA ILE A 116 -5.17 9.31 -7.15
C ILE A 116 -6.36 8.83 -6.33
N SER A 117 -7.34 8.24 -6.99
CA SER A 117 -8.46 7.54 -6.36
C SER A 117 -8.47 6.03 -6.67
N ASN A 118 -7.77 5.63 -7.71
CA ASN A 118 -7.68 4.24 -8.12
C ASN A 118 -6.69 3.45 -7.23
N LYS A 119 -7.03 2.19 -6.97
CA LYS A 119 -6.08 1.25 -6.36
C LYS A 119 -4.90 1.04 -7.29
N LEU A 120 -3.70 1.00 -6.74
CA LEU A 120 -2.49 0.69 -7.51
C LEU A 120 -2.49 -0.79 -7.94
N TYR A 121 -1.81 -1.09 -9.04
CA TYR A 121 -1.46 -2.46 -9.43
C TYR A 121 0.04 -2.68 -9.26
N PHE A 122 0.41 -3.82 -8.67
CA PHE A 122 1.82 -4.15 -8.46
C PHE A 122 2.20 -5.44 -9.20
N LYS A 123 3.10 -5.30 -10.17
CA LYS A 123 3.66 -6.41 -10.93
C LYS A 123 5.01 -6.80 -10.34
N LYS A 124 5.02 -7.88 -9.55
CA LYS A 124 6.24 -8.41 -8.94
C LYS A 124 7.13 -9.07 -9.97
N SER A 125 8.45 -8.85 -9.87
CA SER A 125 9.48 -9.50 -10.67
C SER A 125 10.65 -9.97 -9.80
N SER A 126 11.70 -10.52 -10.41
CA SER A 126 12.88 -11.07 -9.73
C SER A 126 13.81 -10.03 -9.10
N SER A 127 13.63 -8.74 -9.43
CA SER A 127 14.40 -7.62 -8.86
C SER A 127 13.51 -6.39 -8.66
N SER A 128 13.94 -5.45 -7.82
CA SER A 128 13.25 -4.19 -7.61
C SER A 128 13.15 -3.35 -8.89
N SER A 129 14.21 -3.29 -9.67
CA SER A 129 14.24 -2.54 -10.94
C SER A 129 13.30 -3.08 -12.03
N LYS A 130 12.93 -4.38 -11.95
CA LYS A 130 12.00 -5.03 -12.88
C LYS A 130 10.57 -5.16 -12.31
N SER A 131 10.39 -4.86 -11.04
CA SER A 131 9.07 -4.85 -10.41
C SER A 131 8.43 -3.49 -10.59
N ILE A 132 7.16 -3.46 -11.01
CA ILE A 132 6.50 -2.25 -11.49
C ILE A 132 5.26 -1.97 -10.64
N ILE A 133 5.15 -0.73 -10.21
CA ILE A 133 3.96 -0.14 -9.60
C ILE A 133 3.25 0.64 -10.73
N GLN A 134 2.01 0.27 -11.03
CA GLN A 134 1.16 0.99 -11.98
C GLN A 134 0.12 1.78 -11.20
N ILE A 135 -0.01 3.07 -11.52
CA ILE A 135 -0.91 4.00 -10.85
C ILE A 135 -1.65 4.79 -11.92
N LEU A 136 -2.98 4.79 -11.83
CA LEU A 136 -3.85 5.57 -12.69
C LEU A 136 -4.40 6.76 -11.91
N SER A 137 -4.10 7.98 -12.37
CA SER A 137 -4.63 9.19 -11.78
C SER A 137 -6.08 9.46 -12.17
N GLU A 138 -6.74 10.35 -11.45
CA GLU A 138 -8.14 10.72 -11.73
C GLU A 138 -8.32 11.37 -13.10
N ASN A 139 -7.32 12.11 -13.58
CA ASN A 139 -7.33 12.73 -14.90
C ASN A 139 -6.90 11.78 -16.04
N GLY A 140 -6.72 10.48 -15.76
CA GLY A 140 -6.45 9.46 -16.77
C GLY A 140 -4.98 9.30 -17.14
N LYS A 141 -4.05 9.77 -16.33
CA LYS A 141 -2.62 9.56 -16.56
C LYS A 141 -2.17 8.26 -15.91
N LEU A 142 -1.63 7.34 -16.70
CA LEU A 142 -1.06 6.08 -16.23
C LEU A 142 0.43 6.23 -16.00
N PHE A 143 0.86 5.99 -14.78
CA PHE A 143 2.27 5.98 -14.38
C PHE A 143 2.74 4.54 -14.17
N GLU A 144 3.95 4.26 -14.63
CA GLU A 144 4.69 3.04 -14.31
C GLU A 144 5.98 3.41 -13.57
N ILE A 145 6.13 2.89 -12.38
CA ILE A 145 7.24 3.21 -11.47
C ILE A 145 7.92 1.90 -11.11
N SER A 146 9.24 1.85 -11.25
CA SER A 146 10.00 0.70 -10.75
C SER A 146 10.12 0.75 -9.23
N LEU A 147 10.27 -0.42 -8.60
CA LEU A 147 10.40 -0.51 -7.15
C LEU A 147 11.77 0.00 -6.64
N ASP A 148 12.65 0.46 -7.50
CA ASP A 148 13.89 1.16 -7.18
C ASP A 148 13.78 2.70 -7.38
N GLY A 149 12.55 3.22 -7.53
CA GLY A 149 12.27 4.66 -7.46
C GLY A 149 12.41 5.41 -8.78
N LYS A 150 12.28 4.75 -9.94
CA LYS A 150 12.33 5.41 -11.25
C LYS A 150 10.96 5.43 -11.90
N ILE A 151 10.53 6.57 -12.41
CA ILE A 151 9.37 6.66 -13.30
C ILE A 151 9.81 6.13 -14.68
N LEU A 152 9.25 4.98 -15.06
CA LEU A 152 9.57 4.29 -16.31
C LEU A 152 8.74 4.83 -17.47
N SER A 153 7.49 5.14 -17.21
CA SER A 153 6.58 5.74 -18.18
C SER A 153 5.51 6.59 -17.51
N SER A 154 4.99 7.53 -18.25
CA SER A 154 3.87 8.39 -17.89
C SER A 154 3.09 8.69 -19.16
N LYS A 155 1.87 8.15 -19.27
CA LYS A 155 1.06 8.21 -20.48
C LYS A 155 -0.36 8.67 -20.19
N ASP A 156 -0.80 9.70 -20.89
CA ASP A 156 -2.20 10.09 -20.85
C ASP A 156 -3.05 9.07 -21.60
N GLN A 157 -4.16 8.66 -20.97
CA GLN A 157 -5.15 7.82 -21.61
C GLN A 157 -6.09 8.69 -22.43
N TYR A 158 -6.50 8.16 -23.58
CA TYR A 158 -7.46 8.85 -24.43
C TYR A 158 -8.82 8.96 -23.73
N ARG A 159 -9.45 10.13 -23.83
CA ARG A 159 -10.82 10.37 -23.35
C ARG A 159 -11.61 11.13 -24.41
N ASN A 160 -12.86 10.73 -24.59
CA ASN A 160 -13.76 11.40 -25.54
C ASN A 160 -14.35 12.69 -24.98
N GLU A 161 -14.56 12.76 -23.67
CA GLU A 161 -15.25 13.87 -23.02
C GLU A 161 -14.44 14.35 -21.82
N LYS A 162 -14.61 15.65 -21.52
CA LYS A 162 -13.87 16.32 -20.41
C LYS A 162 -14.12 15.65 -19.05
N ASP A 163 -15.35 15.14 -18.84
CA ASP A 163 -15.78 14.55 -17.56
C ASP A 163 -15.62 13.03 -17.52
N SER A 164 -14.89 12.44 -18.48
CA SER A 164 -14.57 11.00 -18.48
C SER A 164 -13.85 10.62 -17.18
N LYS A 165 -14.32 9.54 -16.54
CA LYS A 165 -13.70 8.96 -15.36
C LYS A 165 -12.92 7.71 -15.77
N PHE A 166 -11.72 7.57 -15.22
CA PHE A 166 -10.86 6.43 -15.50
C PHE A 166 -10.85 5.48 -14.31
N LYS A 167 -10.91 4.19 -14.58
CA LYS A 167 -10.86 3.16 -13.56
C LYS A 167 -9.89 2.05 -13.95
N MET A 168 -9.11 1.60 -13.00
CA MET A 168 -8.27 0.41 -13.13
C MET A 168 -8.99 -0.78 -12.49
N ILE A 169 -9.30 -1.79 -13.29
CA ILE A 169 -9.96 -3.02 -12.85
C ILE A 169 -8.91 -4.12 -12.78
N HIS A 170 -8.85 -4.80 -11.64
CA HIS A 170 -7.95 -5.94 -11.43
C HIS A 170 -8.69 -7.23 -11.76
N GLU A 171 -8.17 -8.00 -12.71
CA GLU A 171 -8.68 -9.35 -12.96
C GLU A 171 -8.32 -10.32 -11.82
N ALA A 172 -9.20 -11.28 -11.57
CA ALA A 172 -8.95 -12.35 -10.59
C ALA A 172 -7.70 -13.19 -10.96
N SER A 173 -7.35 -13.28 -12.24
CA SER A 173 -6.15 -13.96 -12.74
C SER A 173 -4.85 -13.21 -12.46
N GLY A 174 -4.90 -11.94 -12.08
CA GLY A 174 -3.76 -11.12 -11.68
C GLY A 174 -2.73 -10.82 -12.77
N LYS A 175 -3.06 -11.04 -14.06
CA LYS A 175 -2.06 -10.88 -15.13
C LYS A 175 -1.78 -9.44 -15.52
N ASN A 176 -2.80 -8.65 -15.78
CA ASN A 176 -2.68 -7.21 -16.08
C ASN A 176 -3.98 -6.49 -15.68
N PRO A 177 -3.93 -5.24 -15.25
CA PRO A 177 -5.14 -4.47 -15.02
C PRO A 177 -5.77 -4.07 -16.36
N ILE A 178 -7.09 -3.94 -16.37
CA ILE A 178 -7.86 -3.38 -17.47
C ILE A 178 -8.14 -1.92 -17.14
N LEU A 179 -7.89 -1.02 -18.07
CA LEU A 179 -8.27 0.39 -17.97
C LEU A 179 -9.63 0.59 -18.63
N VAL A 180 -10.55 1.25 -17.92
CA VAL A 180 -11.92 1.53 -18.35
C VAL A 180 -12.21 3.00 -18.16
#